data_0c8a55d31a6d3f5cbfcc60586ff677e7
#
_entry.id   0c8a55d31a6d3f5cbfcc60586ff677e7
#
_cell.length_a   1.000
_cell.length_b   1.000
_cell.length_c   1.000
_cell.angle_alpha   90.00
_cell.angle_beta   90.00
_cell.angle_gamma   90.00
#
_symmetry.space_group_name_H-M   'P 1'
#
loop_
_entity.id
_entity.type
_entity.pdbx_description
1 polymer ?
#
loop_
_entity_poly.entity_id
_entity_poly.type
_entity_poly.pdbx_seq_one_letter_code
_entity_poly.pdbx_strand_id
1 'polypeptide(L)'
;MAKVDEKKAKEVLERVERERGFARLWPKLLAERDPELLEILHNEVTHVLDERNSLPRKTKEIIMMCLNAFSFYEFGFRVHLRAALKFGATEEEMLEALEVVGLSNLHGMTSMLPVLVEEIKNHQKSGGAS
;
A
#
# COMPACT_ATOMS: atom_id res chain seq x y z
N MET A 1 7.66 4.45 31.91
CA MET A 1 6.80 3.83 30.88
C MET A 1 6.26 2.50 31.39
N ALA A 2 5.00 2.23 31.12
CA ALA A 2 4.45 0.91 31.42
C ALA A 2 5.20 -0.18 30.64
N LYS A 3 5.33 -1.37 31.24
CA LYS A 3 5.97 -2.50 30.59
C LYS A 3 5.09 -2.98 29.44
N VAL A 4 5.68 -3.12 28.26
CA VAL A 4 5.00 -3.62 27.07
C VAL A 4 4.67 -5.12 27.26
N ASP A 5 3.46 -5.52 26.90
CA ASP A 5 3.06 -6.92 26.86
C ASP A 5 3.72 -7.59 25.64
N GLU A 6 4.79 -8.33 25.89
CA GLU A 6 5.57 -9.02 24.85
C GLU A 6 4.75 -10.07 24.10
N LYS A 7 3.82 -10.72 24.77
CA LYS A 7 2.92 -11.71 24.13
C LYS A 7 2.01 -11.03 23.13
N LYS A 8 1.37 -9.94 23.54
CA LYS A 8 0.51 -9.14 22.66
C LYS A 8 1.31 -8.57 21.48
N ALA A 9 2.51 -8.03 21.73
CA ALA A 9 3.38 -7.51 20.69
C ALA A 9 3.66 -8.55 19.60
N LYS A 10 4.00 -9.78 20.01
CA LYS A 10 4.26 -10.89 19.08
C LYS A 10 3.00 -11.27 18.29
N GLU A 11 1.87 -11.46 18.97
CA GLU A 11 0.61 -11.85 18.33
C GLU A 11 0.14 -10.83 17.30
N VAL A 12 0.19 -9.54 17.62
CA VAL A 12 -0.21 -8.46 16.72
C VAL A 12 0.73 -8.40 15.52
N LEU A 13 2.04 -8.48 15.72
CA LEU A 13 3.02 -8.44 14.64
C LEU A 13 2.85 -9.62 13.68
N GLU A 14 2.70 -10.84 14.19
CA GLU A 14 2.45 -12.04 13.39
C GLU A 14 1.17 -11.91 12.56
N ARG A 15 0.12 -11.35 13.14
CA ARG A 15 -1.14 -11.07 12.43
C ARG A 15 -0.94 -10.08 11.29
N VAL A 16 -0.26 -8.96 11.55
CA VAL A 16 0.02 -7.92 10.54
C VAL A 16 0.82 -8.51 9.38
N GLU A 17 1.88 -9.24 9.65
CA GLU A 17 2.71 -9.85 8.61
C GLU A 17 1.95 -10.89 7.78
N ARG A 18 1.15 -11.73 8.42
CA ARG A 18 0.32 -12.74 7.75
C ARG A 18 -0.73 -12.10 6.83
N GLU A 19 -1.45 -11.11 7.34
CA GLU A 19 -2.57 -10.50 6.61
C GLU A 19 -2.12 -9.51 5.53
N ARG A 20 -0.95 -8.89 5.68
CA ARG A 20 -0.39 -7.96 4.67
C ARG A 20 0.56 -8.65 3.68
N GLY A 21 1.03 -9.86 3.99
CA GLY A 21 1.85 -10.66 3.09
C GLY A 21 3.29 -10.20 2.95
N PHE A 22 3.75 -9.26 3.77
CA PHE A 22 5.14 -8.81 3.81
C PHE A 22 5.52 -8.28 5.19
N ALA A 23 6.81 -8.41 5.51
CA ALA A 23 7.37 -7.88 6.74
C ALA A 23 8.03 -6.53 6.47
N ARG A 24 7.72 -5.54 7.32
CA ARG A 24 8.35 -4.22 7.29
C ARG A 24 9.00 -3.95 8.66
N LEU A 25 10.02 -3.12 8.66
CA LEU A 25 10.73 -2.80 9.91
C LEU A 25 9.86 -2.00 10.90
N TRP A 26 9.10 -1.01 10.41
CA TRP A 26 8.35 -0.14 11.30
C TRP A 26 7.25 -0.85 12.12
N PRO A 27 6.50 -1.83 11.59
CA PRO A 27 5.53 -2.56 12.43
C PRO A 27 6.20 -3.32 13.57
N LYS A 28 7.37 -3.90 13.32
CA LYS A 28 8.16 -4.56 14.35
C LYS A 28 8.58 -3.58 15.44
N LEU A 29 9.13 -2.44 15.04
CA LEU A 29 9.57 -1.40 15.99
C LEU A 29 8.40 -0.83 16.80
N LEU A 30 7.22 -0.70 16.17
CA LEU A 30 6.01 -0.24 16.86
C LEU A 30 5.47 -1.31 17.81
N ALA A 31 5.42 -2.58 17.37
CA ALA A 31 4.96 -3.68 18.23
C ALA A 31 5.77 -3.79 19.51
N GLU A 32 7.09 -3.57 19.45
CA GLU A 32 7.98 -3.60 20.61
C GLU A 32 7.77 -2.44 21.59
N ARG A 33 7.05 -1.39 21.20
CA ARG A 33 6.85 -0.15 21.97
C ARG A 33 5.40 0.14 22.30
N ASP A 34 4.51 -0.05 21.35
CA ASP A 34 3.07 0.22 21.47
C ASP A 34 2.28 -0.76 20.58
N PRO A 35 2.13 -2.02 21.02
CA PRO A 35 1.37 -3.02 20.25
C PRO A 35 -0.11 -2.66 20.10
N GLU A 36 -0.68 -1.89 21.02
CA GLU A 36 -2.07 -1.41 20.93
C GLU A 36 -2.24 -0.49 19.71
N LEU A 37 -1.32 0.45 19.52
CA LEU A 37 -1.38 1.35 18.36
C LEU A 37 -1.19 0.57 17.05
N LEU A 38 -0.27 -0.38 17.00
CA LEU A 38 -0.10 -1.22 15.83
C LEU A 38 -1.40 -1.98 15.47
N GLU A 39 -2.08 -2.51 16.48
CA GLU A 39 -3.35 -3.20 16.29
C GLU A 39 -4.45 -2.26 15.77
N ILE A 40 -4.55 -1.05 16.31
CA ILE A 40 -5.50 -0.03 15.87
C ILE A 40 -5.25 0.33 14.40
N LEU A 41 -4.00 0.62 14.04
CA LEU A 41 -3.63 0.96 12.65
C LEU A 41 -3.92 -0.19 11.69
N HIS A 42 -3.62 -1.42 12.09
CA HIS A 42 -3.90 -2.60 11.27
C HIS A 42 -5.41 -2.81 11.09
N ASN A 43 -6.19 -2.66 12.15
CA ASN A 43 -7.64 -2.78 12.10
C ASN A 43 -8.27 -1.70 11.21
N GLU A 44 -7.74 -0.47 11.23
CA GLU A 44 -8.18 0.61 10.33
C GLU A 44 -7.98 0.22 8.87
N VAL A 45 -6.79 -0.26 8.53
CA VAL A 45 -6.48 -0.70 7.16
C VAL A 45 -7.40 -1.85 6.73
N THR A 46 -7.59 -2.84 7.59
CA THR A 46 -8.48 -3.97 7.34
C THR A 46 -9.91 -3.50 7.12
N HIS A 47 -10.41 -2.62 7.98
CA HIS A 47 -11.76 -2.07 7.85
C HIS A 47 -11.96 -1.36 6.51
N VAL A 48 -11.06 -0.45 6.16
CA VAL A 48 -11.21 0.38 4.96
C VAL A 48 -10.98 -0.42 3.69
N LEU A 49 -9.92 -1.24 3.64
CA LEU A 49 -9.56 -1.95 2.41
C LEU A 49 -10.31 -3.26 2.19
N ASP A 50 -10.56 -4.01 3.26
CA ASP A 50 -11.09 -5.37 3.16
C ASP A 50 -12.58 -5.49 3.49
N GLU A 51 -13.08 -4.76 4.50
CA GLU A 51 -14.46 -4.90 4.97
C GLU A 51 -15.44 -3.95 4.27
N ARG A 52 -15.05 -2.70 4.03
CA ARG A 52 -15.87 -1.77 3.25
C ARG A 52 -15.83 -2.15 1.77
N ASN A 53 -16.99 -2.16 1.09
CA ASN A 53 -17.10 -2.65 -0.29
C ASN A 53 -17.89 -1.74 -1.23
N SER A 54 -18.18 -0.50 -0.86
CA SER A 54 -18.82 0.47 -1.76
C SER A 54 -17.91 0.83 -2.95
N LEU A 55 -16.59 0.77 -2.75
CA LEU A 55 -15.59 0.89 -3.82
C LEU A 55 -14.91 -0.47 -4.02
N PRO A 56 -14.71 -0.90 -5.28
CA PRO A 56 -13.90 -2.10 -5.55
C PRO A 56 -12.48 -1.96 -4.99
N ARG A 57 -11.86 -3.06 -4.61
CA ARG A 57 -10.48 -3.06 -4.09
C ARG A 57 -9.50 -2.43 -5.09
N LYS A 58 -9.63 -2.74 -6.36
CA LYS A 58 -8.84 -2.11 -7.43
C LYS A 58 -8.86 -0.59 -7.35
N THR A 59 -10.05 -0.01 -7.20
CA THR A 59 -10.22 1.44 -7.09
C THR A 59 -9.54 2.00 -5.85
N LYS A 60 -9.66 1.33 -4.71
CA LYS A 60 -9.00 1.74 -3.46
C LYS A 60 -7.47 1.74 -3.62
N GLU A 61 -6.91 0.72 -4.26
CA GLU A 61 -5.46 0.64 -4.49
C GLU A 61 -4.97 1.73 -5.45
N ILE A 62 -5.74 2.05 -6.50
CA ILE A 62 -5.44 3.17 -7.39
C ILE A 62 -5.46 4.50 -6.63
N ILE A 63 -6.45 4.72 -5.77
CA ILE A 63 -6.52 5.93 -4.92
C ILE A 63 -5.28 6.04 -4.03
N MET A 64 -4.90 4.96 -3.37
CA MET A 64 -3.69 4.95 -2.52
C MET A 64 -2.42 5.21 -3.33
N MET A 65 -2.30 4.62 -4.50
CA MET A 65 -1.21 4.87 -5.44
C MET A 65 -1.13 6.37 -5.79
N CYS A 66 -2.25 6.99 -6.12
CA CYS A 66 -2.34 8.41 -6.45
C CYS A 66 -1.95 9.31 -5.27
N LEU A 67 -2.42 9.01 -4.06
CA LEU A 67 -2.06 9.75 -2.86
C LEU A 67 -0.57 9.67 -2.56
N ASN A 68 0.05 8.51 -2.79
CA ASN A 68 1.48 8.32 -2.64
C ASN A 68 2.29 9.07 -3.71
N ALA A 69 1.81 9.11 -4.96
CA ALA A 69 2.41 9.93 -6.01
C ALA A 69 2.35 11.42 -5.66
N PHE A 70 1.19 11.89 -5.19
CA PHE A 70 0.97 13.26 -4.77
C PHE A 70 1.92 13.68 -3.64
N SER A 71 2.22 12.78 -2.70
CA SER A 71 3.09 13.01 -1.55
C SER A 71 4.55 12.60 -1.75
N PHE A 72 4.95 12.22 -2.96
CA PHE A 72 6.31 11.78 -3.30
C PHE A 72 6.80 10.56 -2.50
N TYR A 73 5.88 9.69 -2.11
CA TYR A 73 6.20 8.49 -1.35
C TYR A 73 6.33 7.28 -2.28
N GLU A 74 7.53 7.09 -2.84
CA GLU A 74 7.80 6.07 -3.85
C GLU A 74 7.54 4.65 -3.36
N PHE A 75 7.93 4.32 -2.12
CA PHE A 75 7.71 2.98 -1.57
C PHE A 75 6.22 2.62 -1.56
N GLY A 76 5.38 3.49 -1.01
CA GLY A 76 3.93 3.28 -0.98
C GLY A 76 3.31 3.25 -2.38
N PHE A 77 3.80 4.09 -3.28
CA PHE A 77 3.40 4.09 -4.68
C PHE A 77 3.61 2.70 -5.31
N ARG A 78 4.79 2.11 -5.15
CA ARG A 78 5.09 0.76 -5.67
C ARG A 78 4.20 -0.31 -5.05
N VAL A 79 4.00 -0.27 -3.74
CA VAL A 79 3.17 -1.24 -3.02
C VAL A 79 1.73 -1.23 -3.54
N HIS A 80 1.12 -0.05 -3.65
CA HIS A 80 -0.27 0.08 -4.08
C HIS A 80 -0.45 -0.13 -5.58
N LEU A 81 0.54 0.22 -6.39
CA LEU A 81 0.56 -0.09 -7.81
C LEU A 81 0.54 -1.61 -8.04
N ARG A 82 1.41 -2.36 -7.35
CA ARG A 82 1.44 -3.83 -7.43
C ARG A 82 0.12 -4.44 -6.96
N ALA A 83 -0.46 -3.91 -5.89
CA ALA A 83 -1.76 -4.35 -5.41
C ALA A 83 -2.87 -4.04 -6.42
N ALA A 84 -2.85 -2.88 -7.05
CA ALA A 84 -3.81 -2.52 -8.10
C ALA A 84 -3.74 -3.50 -9.28
N LEU A 85 -2.54 -3.85 -9.74
CA LEU A 85 -2.32 -4.86 -10.77
C LEU A 85 -2.91 -6.21 -10.36
N LYS A 86 -2.66 -6.64 -9.13
CA LYS A 86 -3.19 -7.89 -8.57
C LYS A 86 -4.72 -7.92 -8.59
N PHE A 87 -5.37 -6.79 -8.35
CA PHE A 87 -6.83 -6.66 -8.37
C PHE A 87 -7.38 -6.27 -9.75
N GLY A 88 -6.58 -6.38 -10.81
CA GLY A 88 -7.04 -6.27 -12.19
C GLY A 88 -6.96 -4.89 -12.82
N ALA A 89 -6.22 -3.94 -12.22
CA ALA A 89 -5.97 -2.65 -12.85
C ALA A 89 -5.14 -2.81 -14.12
N THR A 90 -5.49 -2.06 -15.16
CA THR A 90 -4.73 -2.00 -16.41
C THR A 90 -3.67 -0.91 -16.35
N GLU A 91 -2.68 -1.00 -17.22
CA GLU A 91 -1.68 0.05 -17.40
C GLU A 91 -2.34 1.39 -17.72
N GLU A 92 -3.33 1.39 -18.62
CA GLU A 92 -4.05 2.59 -19.03
C GLU A 92 -4.82 3.23 -17.87
N GLU A 93 -5.50 2.43 -17.06
CA GLU A 93 -6.19 2.95 -15.87
C GLU A 93 -5.22 3.62 -14.89
N MET A 94 -4.06 3.02 -14.67
CA MET A 94 -3.08 3.56 -13.73
C MET A 94 -2.36 4.79 -14.29
N LEU A 95 -2.07 4.79 -15.59
CA LEU A 95 -1.49 5.96 -16.26
C LEU A 95 -2.45 7.15 -16.21
N GLU A 96 -3.72 6.93 -16.57
CA GLU A 96 -4.73 7.98 -16.55
C GLU A 96 -4.93 8.53 -15.13
N ALA A 97 -4.96 7.65 -14.12
CA ALA A 97 -5.03 8.06 -12.72
C ALA A 97 -3.83 8.94 -12.31
N LEU A 98 -2.62 8.56 -12.74
CA LEU A 98 -1.42 9.34 -12.48
C LEU A 98 -1.45 10.69 -13.21
N GLU A 99 -1.99 10.73 -14.43
CA GLU A 99 -2.22 11.97 -15.16
C GLU A 99 -3.17 12.91 -14.41
N VAL A 100 -4.23 12.36 -13.78
CA VAL A 100 -5.13 13.14 -12.91
C VAL A 100 -4.36 13.75 -11.72
N VAL A 101 -3.44 13.00 -11.10
CA VAL A 101 -2.54 13.55 -10.07
C VAL A 101 -1.79 14.77 -10.60
N GLY A 102 -1.31 14.69 -11.83
CA GLY A 102 -0.55 15.76 -12.48
C GLY A 102 -1.32 17.09 -12.62
N LEU A 103 -2.65 17.04 -12.64
CA LEU A 103 -3.47 18.26 -12.65
C LEU A 103 -3.34 19.07 -11.35
N SER A 104 -3.09 18.40 -10.23
CA SER A 104 -2.93 19.03 -8.92
C SER A 104 -1.46 19.13 -8.49
N ASN A 105 -0.63 18.19 -8.92
CA ASN A 105 0.80 18.15 -8.60
C ASN A 105 1.58 17.53 -9.78
N LEU A 106 2.02 18.38 -10.69
CA LEU A 106 2.78 17.95 -11.88
C LEU A 106 4.03 17.13 -11.49
N HIS A 107 4.76 17.55 -10.47
CA HIS A 107 5.98 16.86 -10.05
C HIS A 107 5.72 15.50 -9.42
N GLY A 108 4.56 15.32 -8.79
CA GLY A 108 4.13 14.00 -8.31
C GLY A 108 3.94 13.03 -9.46
N MET A 109 3.30 13.45 -10.53
CA MET A 109 3.15 12.64 -11.75
C MET A 109 4.50 12.36 -12.40
N THR A 110 5.29 13.39 -12.70
CA THR A 110 6.55 13.24 -13.44
C THR A 110 7.59 12.43 -12.66
N SER A 111 7.61 12.55 -11.34
CA SER A 111 8.51 11.77 -10.48
C SER A 111 8.13 10.28 -10.45
N MET A 112 6.85 9.96 -10.51
CA MET A 112 6.37 8.58 -10.40
C MET A 112 6.15 7.90 -11.74
N LEU A 113 6.11 8.63 -12.85
CA LEU A 113 5.95 8.02 -14.18
C LEU A 113 7.05 6.99 -14.51
N PRO A 114 8.34 7.25 -14.28
CA PRO A 114 9.36 6.21 -14.49
C PRO A 114 9.15 4.98 -13.61
N VAL A 115 8.67 5.17 -12.38
CA VAL A 115 8.38 4.07 -11.44
C VAL A 115 7.22 3.22 -11.94
N LEU A 116 6.16 3.86 -12.44
CA LEU A 116 5.02 3.18 -13.06
C LEU A 116 5.48 2.30 -14.23
N VAL A 117 6.25 2.85 -15.14
CA VAL A 117 6.75 2.12 -16.33
C VAL A 117 7.63 0.94 -15.91
N GLU A 118 8.51 1.13 -14.93
CA GLU A 118 9.36 0.05 -14.41
C GLU A 118 8.54 -1.09 -13.81
N GLU A 119 7.57 -0.76 -12.96
CA GLU A 119 6.71 -1.77 -12.30
C GLU A 119 5.84 -2.53 -13.32
N ILE A 120 5.31 -1.85 -14.34
CA ILE A 120 4.55 -2.49 -15.42
C ILE A 120 5.45 -3.48 -16.19
N LYS A 121 6.66 -3.08 -16.55
CA LYS A 121 7.61 -3.97 -17.23
C LYS A 121 7.96 -5.19 -16.39
N ASN A 122 8.18 -5.00 -15.08
CA ASN A 122 8.46 -6.09 -14.16
C ASN A 122 7.28 -7.05 -14.03
N HIS A 123 6.07 -6.53 -13.98
CA HIS A 123 4.85 -7.34 -13.95
C HIS A 123 4.69 -8.17 -15.23
N GLN A 124 4.90 -7.58 -16.40
CA GLN A 124 4.84 -8.26 -17.69
C GLN A 124 5.91 -9.37 -17.80
N LYS A 125 7.14 -9.14 -17.30
CA LYS A 125 8.20 -10.15 -17.26
C LYS A 125 7.86 -11.34 -16.36
N SER A 126 7.12 -11.13 -15.28
CA SER A 126 6.63 -12.21 -14.41
C SER A 126 5.42 -12.96 -14.99
N GLY A 127 5.06 -12.71 -16.26
CA GLY A 127 3.92 -13.33 -16.93
C GLY A 127 2.57 -12.71 -16.56
N GLY A 128 2.56 -11.51 -15.96
CA GLY A 128 1.34 -10.87 -15.47
C GLY A 128 0.70 -11.63 -14.31
N ALA A 129 1.43 -12.53 -13.66
CA ALA A 129 0.92 -13.29 -12.52
C ALA A 129 0.63 -12.35 -11.34
N SER A 130 -0.54 -12.47 -10.80
CA SER A 130 -1.01 -11.72 -9.64
C SER A 130 -0.96 -12.53 -8.37
#